data_c3b4c3416068cb7b61a2be1b2180c627
#
_entry.id   c3b4c3416068cb7b61a2be1b2180c627
#
_cell.length_a   1.000
_cell.length_b   1.000
_cell.length_c   1.000
_cell.angle_alpha   90.00
_cell.angle_beta   90.00
_cell.angle_gamma   90.00
#
_symmetry.space_group_name_H-M   'P 1'
#
loop_
_entity.id
_entity.type
_entity.pdbx_description
1 polymer ?
#
loop_
_entity_poly.entity_id
_entity_poly.type
_entity_poly.pdbx_seq_one_letter_code
_entity_poly.pdbx_strand_id
1 'polypeptide(L)'
;MNNKKIPLGSLISTILIGIYMICFLCAGIGSLFLVRYAGEITTVGINLATTPRGNRDYISGYLMLPGSITALLGGMTGVVAFLLVVGLVLLFVIFLILFISSIIMLKKQKIKADACVKIVACFILSILSWVLFQSAWIIVLLIIPAALGITVLLKAEGTNE
;
A
#
# COMPACT_ATOMS: atom_id res chain seq x y z
N MET A 1 22.04 -31.96 -15.89
CA MET A 1 21.30 -30.81 -15.38
C MET A 1 21.73 -30.58 -13.95
N ASN A 2 22.52 -29.53 -13.69
CA ASN A 2 23.00 -29.21 -12.34
C ASN A 2 21.84 -28.63 -11.52
N ASN A 3 21.22 -29.42 -10.67
CA ASN A 3 20.21 -28.99 -9.71
C ASN A 3 20.88 -28.11 -8.63
N LYS A 4 21.26 -26.86 -8.98
CA LYS A 4 21.65 -25.89 -7.95
C LYS A 4 20.45 -25.66 -7.04
N LYS A 5 20.58 -26.08 -5.78
CA LYS A 5 19.56 -25.86 -4.75
C LYS A 5 19.29 -24.38 -4.63
N ILE A 6 18.02 -23.98 -4.75
CA ILE A 6 17.59 -22.59 -4.54
C ILE A 6 17.94 -22.21 -3.10
N PRO A 7 18.65 -21.10 -2.85
CA PRO A 7 18.99 -20.71 -1.47
C PRO A 7 17.70 -20.35 -0.71
N LEU A 8 17.59 -20.86 0.49
CA LEU A 8 16.41 -20.69 1.36
C LEU A 8 16.05 -19.22 1.56
N GLY A 9 17.06 -18.33 1.66
CA GLY A 9 16.83 -16.91 1.82
C GLY A 9 16.11 -16.25 0.64
N SER A 10 16.41 -16.66 -0.60
CA SER A 10 15.71 -16.14 -1.78
C SER A 10 14.26 -16.61 -1.85
N LEU A 11 14.01 -17.86 -1.44
CA LEU A 11 12.66 -18.41 -1.38
C LEU A 11 11.82 -17.71 -0.31
N ILE A 12 12.35 -17.54 0.90
CA ILE A 12 11.68 -16.81 1.99
C ILE A 12 11.37 -15.37 1.58
N SER A 13 12.34 -14.68 0.98
CA SER A 13 12.14 -13.30 0.50
C SER A 13 11.02 -13.21 -0.54
N THR A 14 10.92 -14.18 -1.45
CA THR A 14 9.84 -14.22 -2.46
C THR A 14 8.48 -14.47 -1.81
N ILE A 15 8.38 -15.36 -0.83
CA ILE A 15 7.15 -15.62 -0.09
C ILE A 15 6.71 -14.35 0.66
N LEU A 16 7.65 -13.65 1.31
CA LEU A 16 7.38 -12.39 2.01
C LEU A 16 6.81 -11.32 1.07
N ILE A 17 7.38 -11.17 -0.11
CA ILE A 17 6.86 -10.24 -1.14
C ILE A 17 5.42 -10.64 -1.53
N GLY A 18 5.13 -11.92 -1.68
CA GLY A 18 3.78 -12.43 -1.94
C GLY A 18 2.80 -12.10 -0.81
N ILE A 19 3.20 -12.26 0.44
CA ILE A 19 2.39 -11.88 1.61
C ILE A 19 2.10 -10.39 1.61
N TYR A 20 3.11 -9.53 1.38
CA TYR A 20 2.92 -8.09 1.32
C TYR A 20 1.95 -7.68 0.19
N MET A 21 2.07 -8.31 -0.97
CA MET A 21 1.14 -8.10 -2.08
C MET A 21 -0.31 -8.37 -1.66
N ILE A 22 -0.57 -9.47 -0.97
CA ILE A 22 -1.92 -9.82 -0.47
C ILE A 22 -2.38 -8.80 0.58
N CYS A 23 -1.51 -8.40 1.51
CA CYS A 23 -1.84 -7.39 2.52
C CYS A 23 -2.23 -6.05 1.88
N PHE A 24 -1.49 -5.59 0.86
CA PHE A 24 -1.82 -4.35 0.16
C PHE A 24 -3.13 -4.46 -0.64
N LEU A 25 -3.43 -5.63 -1.22
CA LEU A 25 -4.71 -5.88 -1.87
C LEU A 25 -5.87 -5.77 -0.86
N CYS A 26 -5.77 -6.46 0.28
CA CYS A 26 -6.78 -6.42 1.33
C CYS A 26 -6.96 -4.99 1.89
N ALA A 27 -5.86 -4.27 2.13
CA ALA A 27 -5.90 -2.87 2.58
C ALA A 27 -6.54 -1.96 1.52
N GLY A 28 -6.25 -2.17 0.23
CA GLY A 28 -6.86 -1.44 -0.88
C GLY A 28 -8.37 -1.66 -0.94
N ILE A 29 -8.83 -2.90 -0.82
CA ILE A 29 -10.27 -3.22 -0.76
C ILE A 29 -10.90 -2.57 0.48
N GLY A 30 -10.26 -2.67 1.65
CA GLY A 30 -10.75 -2.03 2.88
C GLY A 30 -10.88 -0.51 2.75
N SER A 31 -9.93 0.15 2.07
CA SER A 31 -9.97 1.61 1.88
C SER A 31 -11.09 2.07 0.94
N LEU A 32 -11.60 1.22 0.03
CA LEU A 32 -12.80 1.52 -0.77
C LEU A 32 -14.04 1.71 0.11
N PHE A 33 -14.17 0.95 1.20
CA PHE A 33 -15.26 1.15 2.16
C PHE A 33 -15.17 2.51 2.85
N LEU A 34 -13.95 3.00 3.13
CA LEU A 34 -13.75 4.34 3.69
C LEU A 34 -14.20 5.44 2.72
N VAL A 35 -13.91 5.30 1.43
CA VAL A 35 -14.38 6.25 0.40
C VAL A 35 -15.90 6.29 0.36
N ARG A 36 -16.53 5.12 0.35
CA ARG A 36 -17.99 5.03 0.36
C ARG A 36 -18.59 5.68 1.61
N TYR A 37 -18.04 5.36 2.79
CA TYR A 37 -18.52 5.92 4.07
C TYR A 37 -18.36 7.45 4.13
N ALA A 38 -17.25 7.97 3.62
CA ALA A 38 -17.04 9.42 3.50
C ALA A 38 -18.09 10.07 2.58
N GLY A 39 -18.46 9.43 1.49
CA GLY A 39 -19.55 9.87 0.61
C GLY A 39 -20.91 9.93 1.31
N GLU A 40 -21.24 8.92 2.12
CA GLU A 40 -22.48 8.89 2.91
C GLU A 40 -22.50 10.04 3.94
N ILE A 41 -21.39 10.29 4.64
CA ILE A 41 -21.27 11.43 5.58
C ILE A 41 -21.47 12.75 4.86
N THR A 42 -20.87 12.92 3.68
CA THR A 42 -21.01 14.13 2.88
C THR A 42 -22.46 14.37 2.47
N THR A 43 -23.17 13.34 2.00
CA THR A 43 -24.58 13.45 1.60
C THR A 43 -25.49 13.76 2.77
N VAL A 44 -25.25 13.15 3.93
CA VAL A 44 -26.00 13.48 5.16
C VAL A 44 -25.77 14.95 5.54
N GLY A 45 -24.52 15.43 5.50
CA GLY A 45 -24.19 16.82 5.79
C GLY A 45 -24.87 17.80 4.83
N ILE A 46 -24.87 17.51 3.53
CA ILE A 46 -25.55 18.33 2.51
C ILE A 46 -27.06 18.35 2.79
N ASN A 47 -27.66 17.18 3.03
CA ASN A 47 -29.09 17.09 3.32
C ASN A 47 -29.49 17.89 4.57
N LEU A 48 -28.68 17.83 5.64
CA LEU A 48 -28.90 18.62 6.85
C LEU A 48 -28.82 20.13 6.58
N ALA A 49 -27.88 20.56 5.72
CA ALA A 49 -27.67 21.94 5.37
C ALA A 49 -28.75 22.52 4.43
N THR A 50 -29.30 21.68 3.54
CA THR A 50 -30.15 22.14 2.43
C THR A 50 -31.63 21.79 2.56
N THR A 51 -32.04 20.91 3.51
CA THR A 51 -33.46 20.52 3.65
C THR A 51 -34.29 21.72 4.11
N PRO A 52 -35.22 22.24 3.29
CA PRO A 52 -36.10 23.31 3.68
C PRO A 52 -37.10 22.76 4.72
N ARG A 53 -36.95 23.17 5.96
CA ARG A 53 -37.91 22.89 7.03
C ARG A 53 -38.83 24.08 7.10
N GLY A 54 -40.10 23.86 6.66
CA GLY A 54 -41.12 24.90 6.58
C GLY A 54 -41.24 25.77 7.83
N ASN A 55 -41.57 27.03 7.62
CA ASN A 55 -42.01 28.14 8.50
C ASN A 55 -41.39 28.30 9.91
N ARG A 56 -40.27 27.66 10.25
CA ARG A 56 -39.50 27.88 11.48
C ARG A 56 -38.06 28.26 11.14
N ASP A 57 -37.88 29.48 10.65
CA ASP A 57 -36.61 30.02 10.18
C ASP A 57 -35.45 29.93 11.19
N TYR A 58 -35.78 29.91 12.47
CA TYR A 58 -34.77 29.83 13.54
C TYR A 58 -34.07 28.46 13.62
N ILE A 59 -34.78 27.35 13.37
CA ILE A 59 -34.19 25.99 13.47
C ILE A 59 -33.35 25.67 12.25
N SER A 60 -33.69 26.20 11.07
CA SER A 60 -32.92 25.97 9.85
C SER A 60 -31.50 26.56 9.94
N GLY A 61 -31.34 27.76 10.53
CA GLY A 61 -30.06 28.40 10.74
C GLY A 61 -29.11 27.60 11.69
N TYR A 62 -29.66 27.00 12.74
CA TYR A 62 -28.86 26.19 13.66
C TYR A 62 -28.37 24.87 13.06
N LEU A 63 -29.08 24.28 12.10
CA LEU A 63 -28.70 23.02 11.43
C LEU A 63 -27.86 23.24 10.17
N MET A 64 -27.89 24.41 9.58
CA MET A 64 -27.11 24.75 8.38
C MET A 64 -25.60 24.72 8.67
N LEU A 65 -25.17 25.23 9.80
CA LEU A 65 -23.77 25.28 10.20
C LEU A 65 -23.17 23.88 10.50
N PRO A 66 -23.75 23.03 11.36
CA PRO A 66 -23.26 21.67 11.56
C PRO A 66 -23.40 20.83 10.29
N GLY A 67 -24.44 21.00 9.47
CA GLY A 67 -24.59 20.31 8.20
C GLY A 67 -23.48 20.64 7.21
N SER A 68 -23.12 21.92 7.05
CA SER A 68 -22.02 22.33 6.18
C SER A 68 -20.66 21.86 6.68
N ILE A 69 -20.41 21.87 7.98
CA ILE A 69 -19.19 21.33 8.58
C ILE A 69 -19.10 19.82 8.32
N THR A 70 -20.18 19.09 8.54
CA THR A 70 -20.23 17.63 8.29
C THR A 70 -19.99 17.30 6.83
N ALA A 71 -20.57 18.05 5.90
CA ALA A 71 -20.35 17.88 4.47
C ALA A 71 -18.89 18.14 4.08
N LEU A 72 -18.27 19.17 4.64
CA LEU A 72 -16.88 19.54 4.38
C LEU A 72 -15.92 18.49 4.94
N LEU A 73 -16.14 18.00 6.17
CA LEU A 73 -15.35 16.94 6.77
C LEU A 73 -15.47 15.64 5.97
N GLY A 74 -16.68 15.24 5.56
CA GLY A 74 -16.92 14.09 4.72
C GLY A 74 -16.18 14.20 3.38
N GLY A 75 -16.26 15.36 2.73
CA GLY A 75 -15.57 15.64 1.46
C GLY A 75 -14.05 15.54 1.60
N MET A 76 -13.46 16.17 2.62
CA MET A 76 -12.00 16.05 2.88
C MET A 76 -11.57 14.62 3.16
N THR A 77 -12.32 13.90 3.99
CA THR A 77 -12.06 12.48 4.29
C THR A 77 -12.15 11.64 3.02
N GLY A 78 -13.10 11.92 2.13
CA GLY A 78 -13.25 11.26 0.85
C GLY A 78 -12.04 11.43 -0.07
N VAL A 79 -11.51 12.64 -0.17
CA VAL A 79 -10.30 12.93 -0.98
C VAL A 79 -9.10 12.18 -0.42
N VAL A 80 -8.87 12.22 0.89
CA VAL A 80 -7.76 11.51 1.53
C VAL A 80 -7.91 10.00 1.34
N ALA A 81 -9.10 9.44 1.54
CA ALA A 81 -9.37 8.03 1.34
C ALA A 81 -9.15 7.61 -0.12
N PHE A 82 -9.54 8.43 -1.09
CA PHE A 82 -9.30 8.17 -2.52
C PHE A 82 -7.80 8.14 -2.85
N LEU A 83 -7.02 9.10 -2.38
CA LEU A 83 -5.57 9.13 -2.57
C LEU A 83 -4.89 7.91 -1.95
N LEU A 84 -5.39 7.46 -0.79
CA LEU A 84 -4.90 6.25 -0.13
C LEU A 84 -5.20 5.01 -0.96
N VAL A 85 -6.39 4.88 -1.55
CA VAL A 85 -6.73 3.78 -2.48
C VAL A 85 -5.77 3.75 -3.66
N VAL A 86 -5.55 4.90 -4.32
CA VAL A 86 -4.64 5.01 -5.47
C VAL A 86 -3.22 4.59 -5.09
N GLY A 87 -2.72 5.05 -3.94
CA GLY A 87 -1.39 4.69 -3.43
C GLY A 87 -1.26 3.19 -3.15
N LEU A 88 -2.27 2.57 -2.52
CA LEU A 88 -2.27 1.14 -2.23
C LEU A 88 -2.35 0.28 -3.49
N VAL A 89 -3.13 0.69 -4.49
CA VAL A 89 -3.21 0.01 -5.79
C VAL A 89 -1.87 0.08 -6.52
N LEU A 90 -1.21 1.23 -6.52
CA LEU A 90 0.13 1.39 -7.10
C LEU A 90 1.14 0.46 -6.42
N LEU A 91 1.16 0.42 -5.09
CA LEU A 91 2.03 -0.49 -4.33
C LEU A 91 1.73 -1.95 -4.67
N PHE A 92 0.45 -2.33 -4.71
CA PHE A 92 0.06 -3.69 -5.10
C PHE A 92 0.61 -4.08 -6.48
N VAL A 93 0.48 -3.20 -7.49
CA VAL A 93 0.98 -3.46 -8.85
C VAL A 93 2.50 -3.61 -8.84
N ILE A 94 3.24 -2.76 -8.12
CA ILE A 94 4.70 -2.86 -8.02
C ILE A 94 5.10 -4.19 -7.37
N PHE A 95 4.47 -4.58 -6.25
CA PHE A 95 4.76 -5.85 -5.59
C PHE A 95 4.38 -7.06 -6.45
N LEU A 96 3.32 -6.98 -7.25
CA LEU A 96 2.93 -8.01 -8.21
C LEU A 96 4.03 -8.21 -9.28
N ILE A 97 4.54 -7.12 -9.86
CA ILE A 97 5.63 -7.16 -10.84
C ILE A 97 6.89 -7.76 -10.21
N LEU A 98 7.25 -7.34 -9.01
CA LEU A 98 8.41 -7.89 -8.29
C LEU A 98 8.24 -9.38 -7.99
N PHE A 99 7.06 -9.82 -7.58
CA PHE A 99 6.77 -11.21 -7.30
C PHE A 99 6.90 -12.10 -8.54
N ILE A 100 6.29 -11.67 -9.65
CA ILE A 100 6.37 -12.40 -10.93
C ILE A 100 7.83 -12.43 -11.42
N SER A 101 8.53 -11.30 -11.39
CA SER A 101 9.94 -11.20 -11.78
C SER A 101 10.82 -12.14 -10.95
N SER A 102 10.61 -12.19 -9.63
CA SER A 102 11.33 -13.07 -8.72
C SER A 102 11.11 -14.55 -9.06
N ILE A 103 9.87 -14.97 -9.32
CA ILE A 103 9.57 -16.36 -9.71
C ILE A 103 10.28 -16.72 -11.02
N ILE A 104 10.28 -15.83 -12.01
CA ILE A 104 10.95 -16.05 -13.30
C ILE A 104 12.47 -16.18 -13.11
N MET A 105 13.07 -15.29 -12.28
CA MET A 105 14.51 -15.31 -12.01
C MET A 105 14.94 -16.55 -11.25
N LEU A 106 14.13 -17.01 -10.27
CA LEU A 106 14.37 -18.25 -9.54
C LEU A 106 14.30 -19.48 -10.45
N LYS A 107 13.29 -19.54 -11.35
CA LYS A 107 13.21 -20.60 -12.37
C LYS A 107 14.42 -20.62 -13.28
N LYS A 108 14.95 -19.46 -13.67
CA LYS A 108 16.15 -19.33 -14.50
C LYS A 108 17.46 -19.47 -13.73
N GLN A 109 17.41 -19.77 -12.44
CA GLN A 109 18.55 -19.88 -11.52
C GLN A 109 19.46 -18.63 -11.47
N LYS A 110 18.91 -17.44 -11.79
CA LYS A 110 19.59 -16.13 -11.73
C LYS A 110 19.49 -15.51 -10.33
N ILE A 111 19.99 -16.22 -9.32
CA ILE A 111 19.82 -15.89 -7.89
C ILE A 111 20.44 -14.54 -7.55
N LYS A 112 21.64 -14.23 -8.07
CA LYS A 112 22.29 -12.92 -7.83
C LYS A 112 21.47 -11.76 -8.40
N ALA A 113 20.93 -11.92 -9.61
CA ALA A 113 20.09 -10.90 -10.24
C ALA A 113 18.76 -10.70 -9.48
N ASP A 114 18.13 -11.78 -9.01
CA ASP A 114 16.92 -11.71 -8.17
C ASP A 114 17.17 -10.94 -6.87
N ALA A 115 18.27 -11.22 -6.18
CA ALA A 115 18.63 -10.53 -4.96
C ALA A 115 18.89 -9.03 -5.20
N CYS A 116 19.65 -8.67 -6.25
CA CYS A 116 19.89 -7.26 -6.60
C CYS A 116 18.60 -6.51 -6.91
N VAL A 117 17.70 -7.09 -7.71
CA VAL A 117 16.41 -6.47 -8.05
C VAL A 117 15.57 -6.23 -6.80
N LYS A 118 15.50 -7.19 -5.88
CA LYS A 118 14.78 -7.05 -4.61
C LYS A 118 15.35 -5.93 -3.74
N ILE A 119 16.68 -5.85 -3.59
CA ILE A 119 17.33 -4.82 -2.78
C ILE A 119 17.02 -3.43 -3.34
N VAL A 120 17.24 -3.23 -4.65
CA VAL A 120 17.00 -1.95 -5.32
C VAL A 120 15.52 -1.57 -5.22
N ALA A 121 14.61 -2.51 -5.47
CA ALA A 121 13.18 -2.27 -5.40
C ALA A 121 12.74 -1.92 -3.97
N CYS A 122 13.21 -2.64 -2.94
CA CYS A 122 12.89 -2.32 -1.55
C CYS A 122 13.42 -0.95 -1.14
N PHE A 123 14.60 -0.55 -1.63
CA PHE A 123 15.15 0.76 -1.37
C PHE A 123 14.31 1.88 -1.99
N ILE A 124 13.94 1.75 -3.28
CA ILE A 124 13.07 2.71 -3.98
C ILE A 124 11.71 2.79 -3.30
N LEU A 125 11.10 1.63 -2.96
CA LEU A 125 9.81 1.58 -2.28
C LEU A 125 9.87 2.20 -0.87
N SER A 126 10.98 2.07 -0.15
CA SER A 126 11.17 2.71 1.15
C SER A 126 11.16 4.23 1.04
N ILE A 127 11.86 4.78 0.04
CA ILE A 127 11.86 6.23 -0.22
C ILE A 127 10.44 6.68 -0.62
N LEU A 128 9.80 5.97 -1.55
CA LEU A 128 8.45 6.30 -2.01
C LEU A 128 7.43 6.25 -0.87
N SER A 129 7.50 5.24 -0.02
CA SER A 129 6.63 5.09 1.14
C SER A 129 6.84 6.20 2.17
N TRP A 130 8.08 6.64 2.37
CA TRP A 130 8.36 7.77 3.23
C TRP A 130 7.74 9.07 2.71
N VAL A 131 7.88 9.32 1.40
CA VAL A 131 7.32 10.53 0.77
C VAL A 131 5.79 10.54 0.76
N LEU A 132 5.16 9.38 0.46
CA LEU A 132 3.71 9.29 0.29
C LEU A 132 2.95 9.15 1.62
N PHE A 133 3.46 8.35 2.53
CA PHE A 133 2.72 7.95 3.74
C PHE A 133 3.31 8.51 5.03
N GLN A 134 4.54 9.05 4.99
CA GLN A 134 5.30 9.50 6.16
C GLN A 134 5.30 8.44 7.30
N SER A 135 5.23 7.16 6.93
CA SER A 135 5.05 6.04 7.85
C SER A 135 6.33 5.24 7.97
N ALA A 136 6.96 5.30 9.13
CA ALA A 136 8.16 4.52 9.43
C ALA A 136 7.90 2.99 9.43
N TRP A 137 6.70 2.55 9.73
CA TRP A 137 6.36 1.12 9.79
C TRP A 137 6.50 0.40 8.45
N ILE A 138 6.15 1.05 7.35
CA ILE A 138 6.29 0.46 6.01
C ILE A 138 7.77 0.27 5.68
N ILE A 139 8.63 1.21 6.08
CA ILE A 139 10.07 1.11 5.87
C ILE A 139 10.64 -0.09 6.65
N VAL A 140 10.24 -0.26 7.90
CA VAL A 140 10.67 -1.41 8.73
C VAL A 140 10.30 -2.73 8.06
N LEU A 141 9.08 -2.85 7.52
CA LEU A 141 8.64 -4.04 6.80
C LEU A 141 9.46 -4.30 5.52
N LEU A 142 9.88 -3.25 4.82
CA LEU A 142 10.68 -3.37 3.59
C LEU A 142 12.16 -3.71 3.85
N ILE A 143 12.69 -3.39 5.04
CA ILE A 143 14.06 -3.75 5.43
C ILE A 143 14.25 -5.27 5.48
N ILE A 144 13.24 -6.03 5.90
CA ILE A 144 13.33 -7.49 6.05
C ILE A 144 13.68 -8.19 4.72
N PRO A 145 12.92 -8.03 3.62
CA PRO A 145 13.26 -8.67 2.34
C PRO A 145 14.56 -8.13 1.74
N ALA A 146 14.92 -6.86 1.99
CA ALA A 146 16.20 -6.29 1.57
C ALA A 146 17.37 -6.96 2.30
N ALA A 147 17.31 -7.11 3.62
CA ALA A 147 18.32 -7.80 4.41
C ALA A 147 18.50 -9.26 3.98
N LEU A 148 17.40 -9.98 3.71
CA LEU A 148 17.47 -11.34 3.16
C LEU A 148 18.11 -11.37 1.77
N GLY A 149 17.89 -10.36 0.93
CA GLY A 149 18.58 -10.22 -0.35
C GLY A 149 20.08 -10.05 -0.19
N ILE A 150 20.53 -9.20 0.75
CA ILE A 150 21.95 -8.98 1.04
C ILE A 150 22.62 -10.27 1.53
N THR A 151 22.00 -11.01 2.46
CA THR A 151 22.56 -12.27 2.95
C THR A 151 22.72 -13.31 1.84
N VAL A 152 21.80 -13.35 0.86
CA VAL A 152 21.90 -14.23 -0.30
C VAL A 152 23.07 -13.82 -1.20
N LEU A 153 23.29 -12.52 -1.42
CA LEU A 153 24.42 -12.03 -2.21
C LEU A 153 25.76 -12.37 -1.56
N LEU A 154 25.92 -12.09 -0.27
CA LEU A 154 27.17 -12.38 0.47
C LEU A 154 27.49 -13.87 0.45
N LYS A 155 26.49 -14.72 0.62
CA LYS A 155 26.69 -16.17 0.56
C LYS A 155 27.04 -16.67 -0.84
N ALA A 156 26.55 -16.00 -1.89
CA ALA A 156 26.87 -16.33 -3.27
C ALA A 156 28.26 -15.86 -3.72
N GLU A 157 28.85 -14.90 -3.02
CA GLU A 157 30.26 -14.47 -3.23
C GLU A 157 31.24 -15.38 -2.53
N GLY A 158 30.96 -15.78 -1.27
CA GLY A 158 31.83 -16.68 -0.50
C GLY A 158 31.90 -18.14 -0.99
N THR A 159 31.14 -18.50 -2.01
CA THR A 159 31.21 -19.87 -2.61
C THR A 159 32.08 -19.90 -3.88
N ASN A 160 32.67 -18.77 -4.28
CA ASN A 160 33.53 -18.67 -5.45
C ASN A 160 35.04 -18.60 -5.07
N GLU A 161 35.37 -18.69 -3.77
CA GLU A 161 36.74 -18.93 -3.25
C GLU A 161 36.89 -20.42 -2.89
#